data_03444b3be53cbc4b9c5ad65166f80a39
#
_entry.id   03444b3be53cbc4b9c5ad65166f80a39
#
_cell.length_a   1.000
_cell.length_b   1.000
_cell.length_c   1.000
_cell.angle_alpha   90.00
_cell.angle_beta   90.00
_cell.angle_gamma   90.00
#
_symmetry.space_group_name_H-M   'P 1'
#
loop_
_entity.id
_entity.type
_entity.pdbx_description
1 polymer ?
#
loop_
_entity_poly.entity_id
_entity_poly.type
_entity_poly.pdbx_seq_one_letter_code
_entity_poly.pdbx_strand_id
1 'polypeptide(L)'
;MRLFRAVRSLVQSSYLPVIAHAERYNCLKENGRTMELVRCGAYMQMNAGSLGGGLFDRRAAWCRKEILRGNIHFIATDMHGVVIRPPELGEAVRWMARQNRNGQDAGWMVKRLLRQNQEHILRDTVL
;
A
#
# COMPACT_ATOMS: atom_id res chain seq x y z
N MET A 1 20.44 2.55 -7.98
CA MET A 1 19.07 3.06 -7.75
C MET A 1 19.03 3.85 -6.44
N ARG A 2 18.64 5.12 -6.53
CA ARG A 2 18.65 6.02 -5.36
C ARG A 2 17.68 5.58 -4.26
N LEU A 3 16.44 5.15 -4.61
CA LEU A 3 15.41 4.72 -3.65
C LEU A 3 15.90 3.54 -2.78
N PHE A 4 16.43 2.49 -3.38
CA PHE A 4 16.89 1.31 -2.66
C PHE A 4 18.04 1.60 -1.70
N ARG A 5 18.98 2.47 -2.11
CA ARG A 5 20.06 2.92 -1.22
C ARG A 5 19.53 3.72 -0.03
N ALA A 6 18.61 4.66 -0.29
CA ALA A 6 18.00 5.48 0.76
C ALA A 6 17.27 4.62 1.79
N VAL A 7 16.46 3.66 1.33
CA VAL A 7 15.73 2.74 2.22
C VAL A 7 16.70 1.92 3.06
N ARG A 8 17.72 1.31 2.46
CA ARG A 8 18.72 0.54 3.19
C ARG A 8 19.47 1.37 4.24
N SER A 9 19.85 2.60 3.88
CA SER A 9 20.51 3.52 4.82
C SER A 9 19.60 3.86 6.00
N LEU A 10 18.33 4.14 5.77
CA LEU A 10 17.36 4.41 6.83
C LEU A 10 17.19 3.21 7.77
N VAL A 11 17.01 2.02 7.21
CA VAL A 11 16.88 0.80 8.01
C VAL A 11 18.14 0.52 8.84
N GLN A 12 19.33 0.69 8.25
CA GLN A 12 20.60 0.54 8.98
C GLN A 12 20.76 1.56 10.11
N SER A 13 20.12 2.73 9.97
CA SER A 13 20.08 3.77 11.01
C SER A 13 18.91 3.58 12.00
N SER A 14 18.30 2.40 12.03
CA SER A 14 17.18 2.04 12.91
C SER A 14 15.89 2.84 12.68
N TYR A 15 15.72 3.42 11.49
CA TYR A 15 14.44 4.00 11.08
C TYR A 15 13.54 2.96 10.42
N LEU A 16 12.24 3.20 10.51
CA LEU A 16 11.20 2.42 9.82
C LEU A 16 10.70 3.22 8.60
N PRO A 17 11.28 3.02 7.41
CA PRO A 17 10.87 3.78 6.24
C PRO A 17 9.49 3.36 5.75
N VAL A 18 8.62 4.34 5.54
CA VAL A 18 7.35 4.17 4.85
C VAL A 18 7.44 4.83 3.48
N ILE A 19 7.30 4.06 2.42
CA ILE A 19 7.30 4.57 1.04
C ILE A 19 5.88 4.97 0.69
N ALA A 20 5.64 6.28 0.68
CA ALA A 20 4.36 6.85 0.29
C ALA A 20 4.18 6.79 -1.23
N HIS A 21 2.93 6.62 -1.68
CA HIS A 21 2.58 6.58 -3.09
C HIS A 21 3.41 5.57 -3.90
N ALA A 22 3.54 4.35 -3.39
CA ALA A 22 4.38 3.30 -3.98
C ALA A 22 4.07 3.06 -5.47
N GLU A 23 2.82 3.22 -5.88
CA GLU A 23 2.38 3.08 -7.27
C GLU A 23 2.94 4.13 -8.24
N ARG A 24 3.56 5.20 -7.73
CA ARG A 24 4.18 6.26 -8.55
C ARG A 24 5.64 5.96 -8.90
N TYR A 25 6.27 5.01 -8.22
CA TYR A 25 7.67 4.68 -8.48
C TYR A 25 7.79 3.61 -9.57
N ASN A 26 8.28 4.01 -10.74
CA ASN A 26 8.47 3.08 -11.86
C ASN A 26 9.43 1.94 -11.53
N CYS A 27 10.45 2.20 -10.72
CA CYS A 27 11.41 1.18 -10.30
C CYS A 27 10.80 0.05 -9.45
N LEU A 28 9.62 0.26 -8.85
CA LEU A 28 8.90 -0.77 -8.09
C LEU A 28 8.04 -1.66 -8.99
N LYS A 29 7.80 -1.26 -10.24
CA LYS A 29 6.95 -2.01 -11.18
C LYS A 29 7.68 -3.20 -11.82
N GLU A 30 8.99 -3.22 -11.72
CA GLU A 30 9.76 -4.40 -12.08
C GLU A 30 9.45 -5.57 -11.13
N ASN A 31 9.47 -6.78 -11.66
CA ASN A 31 9.09 -7.96 -10.89
C ASN A 31 9.98 -8.16 -9.65
N GLY A 32 9.34 -8.34 -8.49
CA GLY A 32 10.03 -8.62 -7.23
C GLY A 32 10.62 -7.39 -6.52
N ARG A 33 10.64 -6.20 -7.13
CA ARG A 33 11.27 -5.01 -6.53
C ARG A 33 10.56 -4.50 -5.28
N THR A 34 9.24 -4.50 -5.29
CA THR A 34 8.45 -4.12 -4.11
C THR A 34 8.75 -5.08 -2.95
N MET A 35 8.73 -6.38 -3.22
CA MET A 35 9.03 -7.40 -2.22
C MET A 35 10.47 -7.29 -1.67
N GLU A 36 11.43 -6.94 -2.51
CA GLU A 36 12.82 -6.69 -2.09
C GLU A 36 12.88 -5.61 -1.00
N LEU A 37 12.21 -4.46 -1.21
CA LEU A 37 12.19 -3.38 -0.21
C LEU A 37 11.42 -3.75 1.05
N VAL A 38 10.32 -4.47 0.92
CA VAL A 38 9.56 -4.98 2.08
C VAL A 38 10.43 -5.92 2.92
N ARG A 39 11.15 -6.83 2.30
CA ARG A 39 12.10 -7.72 2.99
C ARG A 39 13.27 -6.97 3.64
N CYS A 40 13.64 -5.82 3.09
CA CYS A 40 14.63 -4.94 3.72
C CYS A 40 14.09 -4.15 4.92
N GLY A 41 12.79 -4.24 5.24
CA GLY A 41 12.17 -3.57 6.39
C GLY A 41 11.40 -2.29 6.03
N ALA A 42 11.15 -2.01 4.75
CA ALA A 42 10.31 -0.88 4.36
C ALA A 42 8.82 -1.24 4.38
N TYR A 43 7.99 -0.29 4.74
CA TYR A 43 6.55 -0.37 4.56
C TYR A 43 6.11 0.41 3.32
N MET A 44 5.02 -0.03 2.70
CA MET A 44 4.48 0.55 1.48
C MET A 44 3.09 1.15 1.73
N GLN A 45 2.91 2.40 1.34
CA GLN A 45 1.61 3.06 1.31
C GLN A 45 1.20 3.30 -0.13
N MET A 46 -0.08 3.17 -0.41
CA MET A 46 -0.69 3.34 -1.72
C MET A 46 -1.93 4.22 -1.63
N ASN A 47 -2.23 4.94 -2.69
CA ASN A 47 -3.46 5.73 -2.77
C ASN A 47 -4.67 4.86 -3.11
N ALA A 48 -5.78 5.08 -2.40
CA ALA A 48 -7.03 4.38 -2.62
C ALA A 48 -7.56 4.58 -4.05
N GLY A 49 -7.47 5.79 -4.58
CA GLY A 49 -7.90 6.12 -5.95
C GLY A 49 -7.18 5.32 -7.03
N SER A 50 -5.97 4.83 -6.75
CA SER A 50 -5.21 4.01 -7.69
C SER A 50 -5.77 2.58 -7.85
N LEU A 51 -6.68 2.15 -7.00
CA LEU A 51 -7.37 0.85 -7.10
C LEU A 51 -8.63 0.90 -7.98
N GLY A 52 -9.17 2.10 -8.23
CA GLY A 52 -10.45 2.31 -8.92
C GLY A 52 -10.40 2.21 -10.44
N GLY A 53 -9.30 1.81 -11.03
CA GLY A 53 -9.17 1.65 -12.48
C GLY A 53 -9.93 0.46 -13.04
N GLY A 54 -10.36 0.56 -14.31
CA GLY A 54 -10.99 -0.54 -15.04
C GLY A 54 -10.04 -1.70 -15.35
N LEU A 55 -10.56 -2.71 -16.06
CA LEU A 55 -9.82 -3.95 -16.39
C LEU A 55 -8.52 -3.71 -17.19
N PHE A 56 -8.44 -2.63 -17.95
CA PHE A 56 -7.28 -2.28 -18.76
C PHE A 56 -6.34 -1.26 -18.10
N ASP A 57 -6.64 -0.81 -16.88
CA ASP A 57 -5.77 0.10 -16.14
C ASP A 57 -4.58 -0.67 -15.55
N ARG A 58 -3.42 -0.51 -16.18
CA ARG A 58 -2.18 -1.19 -15.76
C ARG A 58 -1.74 -0.80 -14.35
N ARG A 59 -2.01 0.44 -13.93
CA ARG A 59 -1.69 0.91 -12.57
C ARG A 59 -2.59 0.21 -11.55
N ALA A 60 -3.89 0.20 -11.78
CA ALA A 60 -4.83 -0.51 -10.91
C ALA A 60 -4.53 -2.00 -10.83
N ALA A 61 -4.19 -2.64 -11.95
CA ALA A 61 -3.81 -4.05 -11.98
C ALA A 61 -2.54 -4.32 -11.14
N TRP A 62 -1.52 -3.48 -11.27
CA TRP A 62 -0.31 -3.58 -10.45
C TRP A 62 -0.61 -3.40 -8.96
N CYS A 63 -1.41 -2.37 -8.61
CA CYS A 63 -1.81 -2.08 -7.24
C CYS A 63 -2.51 -3.28 -6.59
N ARG A 64 -3.49 -3.85 -7.27
CA ARG A 64 -4.24 -5.03 -6.81
C ARG A 64 -3.34 -6.24 -6.61
N LYS A 65 -2.43 -6.47 -7.55
CA LYS A 65 -1.44 -7.56 -7.48
C LYS A 65 -0.53 -7.42 -6.27
N GLU A 66 0.00 -6.24 -6.00
CA GLU A 66 0.89 -6.01 -4.86
C GLU A 66 0.17 -6.10 -3.51
N ILE A 67 -1.10 -5.68 -3.44
CA ILE A 67 -1.95 -5.90 -2.26
C ILE A 67 -2.16 -7.40 -2.00
N LEU A 68 -2.52 -8.17 -3.03
CA LEU A 68 -2.74 -9.62 -2.90
C LEU A 68 -1.47 -10.38 -2.52
N ARG A 69 -0.30 -9.87 -2.90
CA ARG A 69 1.01 -10.39 -2.49
C ARG A 69 1.39 -10.05 -1.05
N GLY A 70 0.64 -9.15 -0.39
CA GLY A 70 0.95 -8.68 0.96
C GLY A 70 2.06 -7.64 1.03
N ASN A 71 2.42 -7.03 -0.09
CA ASN A 71 3.49 -6.03 -0.16
C ASN A 71 3.02 -4.61 0.19
N ILE A 72 1.72 -4.38 0.31
CA ILE A 72 1.14 -3.08 0.68
C ILE A 72 0.63 -3.15 2.12
N HIS A 73 1.02 -2.18 2.91
CA HIS A 73 0.73 -2.13 4.35
C HIS A 73 -0.32 -1.08 4.70
N PHE A 74 -0.38 0.01 3.92
CA PHE A 74 -1.29 1.13 4.17
C PHE A 74 -1.98 1.57 2.89
N ILE A 75 -3.26 1.91 3.00
CA ILE A 75 -4.03 2.59 1.97
C ILE A 75 -4.53 3.91 2.55
N ALA A 76 -4.37 4.99 1.81
CA ALA A 76 -4.80 6.33 2.19
C ALA A 76 -5.46 7.04 1.02
N THR A 77 -6.24 8.07 1.29
CA THR A 77 -6.97 8.84 0.27
C THR A 77 -6.09 9.81 -0.48
N ASP A 78 -5.02 10.31 0.16
CA ASP A 78 -4.24 11.44 -0.33
C ASP A 78 -5.14 12.66 -0.64
N MET A 79 -6.15 12.88 0.20
CA MET A 79 -7.14 13.93 0.03
C MET A 79 -6.51 15.32 0.20
N HIS A 80 -6.75 16.22 -0.75
CA HIS A 80 -6.29 17.61 -0.73
C HIS A 80 -7.42 18.63 -0.62
N GLY A 81 -8.66 18.16 -0.47
CA GLY A 81 -9.87 18.98 -0.36
C GLY A 81 -11.09 18.22 -0.84
N VAL A 82 -12.26 18.77 -0.56
CA VAL A 82 -13.54 18.12 -0.89
C VAL A 82 -13.83 18.19 -2.40
N VAL A 83 -13.36 19.24 -3.08
CA VAL A 83 -13.64 19.51 -4.48
C VAL A 83 -12.48 19.10 -5.39
N ILE A 84 -11.26 19.50 -5.03
CA ILE A 84 -10.07 19.30 -5.89
C ILE A 84 -9.60 17.85 -5.86
N ARG A 85 -9.58 17.24 -4.71
CA ARG A 85 -9.20 15.83 -4.53
C ARG A 85 -10.03 15.21 -3.40
N PRO A 86 -11.27 14.81 -3.69
CA PRO A 86 -12.13 14.18 -2.70
C PRO A 86 -11.60 12.82 -2.27
N PRO A 87 -12.06 12.29 -1.14
CA PRO A 87 -11.68 10.96 -0.67
C PRO A 87 -12.24 9.86 -1.58
N GLU A 88 -11.39 9.26 -2.40
CA GLU A 88 -11.76 8.21 -3.34
C GLU A 88 -11.61 6.80 -2.70
N LEU A 89 -12.37 6.55 -1.64
CA LEU A 89 -12.32 5.26 -0.93
C LEU A 89 -13.32 4.22 -1.46
N GLY A 90 -14.43 4.65 -2.04
CA GLY A 90 -15.57 3.76 -2.32
C GLY A 90 -15.23 2.56 -3.20
N GLU A 91 -14.53 2.75 -4.30
CA GLU A 91 -14.14 1.66 -5.19
C GLU A 91 -13.06 0.77 -4.58
N ALA A 92 -12.10 1.35 -3.89
CA ALA A 92 -11.06 0.61 -3.20
C ALA A 92 -11.66 -0.30 -2.12
N VAL A 93 -12.56 0.22 -1.31
CA VAL A 93 -13.26 -0.56 -0.27
C VAL A 93 -14.08 -1.68 -0.89
N ARG A 94 -14.85 -1.40 -1.95
CA ARG A 94 -15.62 -2.44 -2.64
C ARG A 94 -14.73 -3.54 -3.20
N TRP A 95 -13.60 -3.19 -3.81
CA TRP A 95 -12.66 -4.18 -4.32
C TRP A 95 -12.05 -5.01 -3.19
N MET A 96 -11.56 -4.38 -2.14
CA MET A 96 -10.95 -5.07 -0.99
C MET A 96 -11.94 -5.97 -0.25
N ALA A 97 -13.20 -5.53 -0.10
CA ALA A 97 -14.25 -6.31 0.57
C ALA A 97 -14.62 -7.60 -0.19
N ARG A 98 -14.41 -7.63 -1.50
CA ARG A 98 -14.63 -8.83 -2.33
C ARG A 98 -13.50 -9.85 -2.25
N GLN A 99 -12.35 -9.47 -1.69
CA GLN A 99 -11.21 -10.37 -1.56
C GLN A 99 -11.46 -11.32 -0.37
N ASN A 100 -11.71 -12.57 -0.67
CA ASN A 100 -11.92 -13.62 0.32
C ASN A 100 -10.64 -14.48 0.39
N ARG A 101 -10.08 -14.63 1.56
CA ARG A 101 -8.90 -15.47 1.78
C ARG A 101 -9.21 -16.49 2.87
N ASN A 102 -9.37 -17.75 2.46
CA ASN A 102 -9.38 -18.95 3.31
C ASN A 102 -9.88 -18.74 4.75
N GLY A 103 -11.19 -18.51 4.93
CA GLY A 103 -11.83 -18.47 6.24
C GLY A 103 -11.66 -17.17 7.03
N GLN A 104 -11.11 -16.12 6.42
CA GLN A 104 -11.11 -14.79 7.05
C GLN A 104 -12.45 -14.07 6.84
N ASP A 105 -12.85 -13.28 7.86
CA ASP A 105 -14.07 -12.48 7.80
C ASP A 105 -14.10 -11.56 6.58
N ALA A 106 -15.30 -11.36 6.03
CA ALA A 106 -15.52 -10.35 4.99
C ALA A 106 -15.01 -8.99 5.47
N GLY A 107 -14.20 -8.33 4.63
CA GLY A 107 -13.64 -7.01 4.96
C GLY A 107 -12.37 -7.04 5.83
N TRP A 108 -11.75 -8.19 6.09
CA TRP A 108 -10.48 -8.27 6.82
C TRP A 108 -9.39 -7.37 6.23
N MET A 109 -9.32 -7.32 4.89
CA MET A 109 -8.35 -6.50 4.17
C MET A 109 -8.60 -5.01 4.37
N VAL A 110 -9.88 -4.60 4.36
CA VAL A 110 -10.30 -3.22 4.64
C VAL A 110 -9.86 -2.80 6.04
N LYS A 111 -10.18 -3.61 7.04
CA LYS A 111 -9.80 -3.35 8.43
C LYS A 111 -8.28 -3.25 8.59
N ARG A 112 -7.53 -4.17 7.99
CA ARG A 112 -6.08 -4.23 8.10
C ARG A 112 -5.39 -3.05 7.44
N LEU A 113 -5.69 -2.77 6.17
CA LEU A 113 -4.96 -1.78 5.37
C LEU A 113 -5.40 -0.34 5.61
N LEU A 114 -6.63 -0.11 6.08
CA LEU A 114 -7.16 1.24 6.34
C LEU A 114 -7.12 1.64 7.81
N ARG A 115 -6.90 0.71 8.74
CA ARG A 115 -6.98 1.00 10.16
C ARG A 115 -5.91 0.31 11.00
N GLN A 116 -5.92 -1.02 11.07
CA GLN A 116 -5.11 -1.75 12.04
C GLN A 116 -3.61 -1.51 11.87
N ASN A 117 -3.11 -1.51 10.64
CA ASN A 117 -1.69 -1.27 10.38
C ASN A 117 -1.27 0.15 10.78
N GLN A 118 -2.12 1.16 10.57
CA GLN A 118 -1.88 2.53 11.02
C GLN A 118 -1.87 2.63 12.55
N GLU A 119 -2.78 1.94 13.23
CA GLU A 119 -2.79 1.89 14.69
C GLU A 119 -1.51 1.26 15.26
N HIS A 120 -0.97 0.23 14.62
CA HIS A 120 0.32 -0.37 15.02
C HIS A 120 1.47 0.62 14.94
N ILE A 121 1.57 1.37 13.85
CA ILE A 121 2.61 2.42 13.70
C ILE A 121 2.46 3.51 14.76
N LEU A 122 1.24 3.98 15.03
CA LEU A 122 0.99 5.00 16.04
C LEU A 122 1.33 4.53 17.46
N ARG A 123 1.29 3.23 17.71
CA ARG A 123 1.66 2.62 19.00
C ARG A 123 3.11 2.13 19.04
N ASP A 124 3.90 2.44 18.03
CA ASP A 124 5.29 2.00 17.90
C ASP A 124 5.45 0.46 17.97
N THR A 125 4.49 -0.25 17.39
CA THR A 125 4.50 -1.71 17.31
C THR A 125 4.79 -2.19 15.89
N VAL A 126 5.48 -3.32 15.76
CA VAL A 126 5.81 -3.91 14.46
C VAL A 126 4.58 -4.55 13.83
N LEU A 127 4.45 -4.45 12.51
CA LEU A 127 3.37 -5.06 11.72
C LEU A 127 3.58 -6.56 11.51
#